data_a04e42db23c370cb10f92569e9fb87b0
#
_entry.id   a04e42db23c370cb10f92569e9fb87b0
#
_cell.length_a   1.000
_cell.length_b   1.000
_cell.length_c   1.000
_cell.angle_alpha   90.00
_cell.angle_beta   90.00
_cell.angle_gamma   90.00
#
_symmetry.space_group_name_H-M   'P 1'
#
loop_
_entity.id
_entity.type
_entity.pdbx_description
1 polymer ?
#
loop_
_entity_poly.entity_id
_entity_poly.type
_entity_poly.pdbx_seq_one_letter_code
_entity_poly.pdbx_strand_id
1 'polypeptide(L)'
;MIKRNTWVLLALFAVLVGFALYQKYKPASEEPAKEEELTIIETLAPVEFLFPAEEGVVISILIESKEGEVISVERGDEGWRVTRPVEASADQGPVEAAASQSTALSILDHLDIDPAAAGLESPAYTITIGFTSGKVFTAEIGDETPIGSGYYARKDGGGVLVITKDGLDALLNLLWYSPALATNTPPPSETPTPTSTPSESATPEATATPTP
;
A
#
# COMPACT_ATOMS: atom_id res chain seq x y z
N MET A 1 -8.15 -65.44 -45.92
CA MET A 1 -9.34 -65.66 -45.10
C MET A 1 -9.39 -64.57 -43.99
N ILE A 2 -10.25 -63.59 -44.12
CA ILE A 2 -10.41 -62.53 -43.13
C ILE A 2 -11.19 -63.13 -41.95
N LYS A 3 -10.59 -63.09 -40.74
CA LYS A 3 -11.17 -63.73 -39.56
C LYS A 3 -12.50 -62.96 -39.19
N ARG A 4 -13.49 -63.75 -38.76
CA ARG A 4 -14.85 -63.24 -38.42
C ARG A 4 -14.83 -62.00 -37.48
N ASN A 5 -13.81 -61.89 -36.63
CA ASN A 5 -13.60 -60.74 -35.74
C ASN A 5 -13.22 -59.42 -36.48
N THR A 6 -12.55 -59.52 -37.65
CA THR A 6 -12.18 -58.37 -38.46
C THR A 6 -13.41 -57.72 -39.08
N TRP A 7 -14.42 -58.52 -39.44
CA TRP A 7 -15.68 -58.03 -39.99
C TRP A 7 -16.51 -57.22 -38.92
N VAL A 8 -16.47 -57.74 -37.69
CA VAL A 8 -17.15 -57.04 -36.56
C VAL A 8 -16.49 -55.68 -36.27
N LEU A 9 -15.15 -55.64 -36.31
CA LEU A 9 -14.40 -54.38 -36.12
C LEU A 9 -14.69 -53.39 -37.26
N LEU A 10 -14.79 -53.87 -38.50
CA LEU A 10 -15.06 -53.04 -39.66
C LEU A 10 -16.50 -52.48 -39.63
N ALA A 11 -17.48 -53.30 -39.18
CA ALA A 11 -18.85 -52.85 -38.96
C ALA A 11 -18.94 -51.79 -37.85
N LEU A 12 -18.22 -51.98 -36.73
CA LEU A 12 -18.18 -51.02 -35.64
C LEU A 12 -17.58 -49.66 -36.09
N PHE A 13 -16.50 -49.74 -36.89
CA PHE A 13 -15.85 -48.57 -37.44
C PHE A 13 -16.78 -47.81 -38.40
N ALA A 14 -17.51 -48.54 -39.29
CA ALA A 14 -18.48 -47.93 -40.20
C ALA A 14 -19.63 -47.21 -39.44
N VAL A 15 -20.08 -47.78 -38.31
CA VAL A 15 -21.10 -47.14 -37.45
C VAL A 15 -20.55 -45.87 -36.82
N LEU A 16 -19.31 -45.86 -36.31
CA LEU A 16 -18.68 -44.67 -35.72
C LEU A 16 -18.46 -43.59 -36.75
N VAL A 17 -18.00 -43.94 -37.95
CA VAL A 17 -17.84 -42.94 -39.03
C VAL A 17 -19.19 -42.41 -39.48
N GLY A 18 -20.21 -43.27 -39.62
CA GLY A 18 -21.59 -42.84 -39.93
C GLY A 18 -22.16 -41.88 -38.88
N PHE A 19 -21.91 -42.15 -37.60
CA PHE A 19 -22.33 -41.27 -36.49
C PHE A 19 -21.59 -39.95 -36.51
N ALA A 20 -20.29 -39.95 -36.77
CA ALA A 20 -19.52 -38.71 -36.88
C ALA A 20 -19.96 -37.85 -38.07
N LEU A 21 -20.25 -38.46 -39.21
CA LEU A 21 -20.81 -37.76 -40.38
C LEU A 21 -22.23 -37.27 -40.10
N TYR A 22 -23.06 -38.07 -39.42
CA TYR A 22 -24.39 -37.65 -39.03
C TYR A 22 -24.36 -36.39 -38.12
N GLN A 23 -23.44 -36.35 -37.16
CA GLN A 23 -23.27 -35.14 -36.33
C GLN A 23 -22.78 -33.93 -37.17
N LYS A 24 -21.88 -34.16 -38.14
CA LYS A 24 -21.34 -33.09 -38.98
C LYS A 24 -22.32 -32.57 -40.01
N TYR A 25 -23.25 -33.42 -40.51
CA TYR A 25 -24.22 -33.07 -41.56
C TYR A 25 -25.66 -32.96 -41.03
N LYS A 26 -25.87 -33.01 -39.69
CA LYS A 26 -27.18 -32.73 -39.12
C LYS A 26 -27.54 -31.28 -39.50
N PRO A 27 -28.57 -31.07 -40.39
CA PRO A 27 -29.03 -29.71 -40.58
C PRO A 27 -29.47 -29.19 -39.21
N ALA A 28 -28.96 -28.01 -38.85
CA ALA A 28 -29.46 -27.30 -37.69
C ALA A 28 -30.99 -27.18 -37.88
N SER A 29 -31.75 -27.96 -37.14
CA SER A 29 -33.16 -27.69 -36.97
C SER A 29 -33.22 -26.32 -36.34
N GLU A 30 -33.69 -25.36 -37.16
CA GLU A 30 -34.16 -24.07 -36.66
C GLU A 30 -35.40 -24.33 -35.80
N GLU A 31 -35.20 -24.75 -34.56
CA GLU A 31 -36.07 -24.34 -33.49
C GLU A 31 -35.73 -22.86 -33.26
N PRO A 32 -36.74 -21.96 -33.21
CA PRO A 32 -36.49 -20.64 -32.72
C PRO A 32 -36.05 -20.79 -31.27
N ALA A 33 -34.76 -21.03 -31.09
CA ALA A 33 -34.13 -20.78 -29.82
C ALA A 33 -34.46 -19.31 -29.53
N LYS A 34 -35.35 -19.07 -28.57
CA LYS A 34 -35.19 -17.89 -27.73
C LYS A 34 -33.70 -17.75 -27.54
N GLU A 35 -33.15 -16.73 -28.15
CA GLU A 35 -31.90 -16.14 -27.74
C GLU A 35 -32.11 -15.69 -26.29
N GLU A 36 -32.05 -16.62 -25.36
CA GLU A 36 -31.45 -16.39 -24.09
C GLU A 36 -29.98 -16.24 -24.42
N GLU A 37 -29.67 -15.06 -24.97
CA GLU A 37 -28.38 -14.44 -24.89
C GLU A 37 -27.99 -14.58 -23.41
N LEU A 38 -27.30 -15.68 -23.08
CA LEU A 38 -26.47 -15.77 -21.89
C LEU A 38 -25.39 -14.73 -22.07
N THR A 39 -25.81 -13.46 -22.05
CA THR A 39 -25.00 -12.39 -21.58
C THR A 39 -24.80 -12.69 -20.09
N ILE A 40 -23.95 -13.66 -19.79
CA ILE A 40 -23.17 -13.63 -18.56
C ILE A 40 -22.19 -12.48 -18.79
N ILE A 41 -22.72 -11.27 -18.90
CA ILE A 41 -22.07 -10.14 -18.31
C ILE A 41 -22.31 -10.44 -16.82
N GLU A 42 -21.42 -11.25 -16.25
CA GLU A 42 -21.12 -11.16 -14.85
C GLU A 42 -20.81 -9.67 -14.70
N THR A 43 -21.84 -8.91 -14.32
CA THR A 43 -21.69 -7.52 -13.91
C THR A 43 -20.82 -7.64 -12.68
N LEU A 44 -19.49 -7.69 -12.90
CA LEU A 44 -18.54 -7.55 -11.81
C LEU A 44 -19.01 -6.31 -11.09
N ALA A 45 -19.46 -6.48 -9.86
CA ALA A 45 -19.83 -5.36 -9.03
C ALA A 45 -18.67 -4.35 -9.12
N PRO A 46 -18.97 -3.07 -9.33
CA PRO A 46 -17.92 -2.07 -9.44
C PRO A 46 -17.01 -2.18 -8.22
N VAL A 47 -15.71 -2.31 -8.46
CA VAL A 47 -14.73 -2.36 -7.38
C VAL A 47 -14.78 -1.01 -6.67
N GLU A 48 -15.10 -1.04 -5.38
CA GLU A 48 -15.10 0.15 -4.54
C GLU A 48 -13.71 0.31 -3.90
N PHE A 49 -13.23 1.55 -3.84
CA PHE A 49 -11.94 1.88 -3.26
C PHE A 49 -12.10 2.69 -1.97
N LEU A 50 -11.23 2.42 -1.02
CA LEU A 50 -11.23 3.13 0.26
C LEU A 50 -11.02 4.64 0.07
N PHE A 51 -10.07 5.01 -0.78
CA PHE A 51 -9.78 6.38 -1.15
C PHE A 51 -10.09 6.60 -2.62
N PRO A 52 -11.07 7.44 -2.96
CA PRO A 52 -11.57 7.56 -4.33
C PRO A 52 -10.58 8.29 -5.25
N ALA A 53 -10.12 7.61 -6.31
CA ALA A 53 -9.18 8.18 -7.28
C ALA A 53 -9.77 9.33 -8.11
N GLU A 54 -11.10 9.43 -8.20
CA GLU A 54 -11.82 10.52 -8.89
C GLU A 54 -11.62 11.89 -8.23
N GLU A 55 -11.14 11.93 -6.98
CA GLU A 55 -10.82 13.18 -6.27
C GLU A 55 -9.48 13.78 -6.72
N GLY A 56 -8.80 13.14 -7.63
CA GLY A 56 -7.57 13.64 -8.24
C GLY A 56 -6.30 13.02 -7.66
N VAL A 57 -5.22 13.77 -7.71
CA VAL A 57 -3.90 13.29 -7.27
C VAL A 57 -3.77 13.42 -5.75
N VAL A 58 -3.17 12.44 -5.12
CA VAL A 58 -2.82 12.49 -3.69
C VAL A 58 -1.71 13.53 -3.48
N ILE A 59 -1.93 14.44 -2.57
CA ILE A 59 -0.99 15.52 -2.23
C ILE A 59 -0.51 15.48 -0.78
N SER A 60 -1.17 14.73 0.09
CA SER A 60 -0.71 14.54 1.46
C SER A 60 -1.09 13.15 1.97
N ILE A 61 -0.20 12.56 2.77
CA ILE A 61 -0.39 11.30 3.47
C ILE A 61 0.05 11.51 4.91
N LEU A 62 -0.85 11.23 5.86
CA LEU A 62 -0.56 11.21 7.29
C LEU A 62 -0.92 9.83 7.81
N ILE A 63 0.00 9.18 8.50
CA ILE A 63 -0.21 7.89 9.14
C ILE A 63 0.20 8.01 10.60
N GLU A 64 -0.70 7.62 11.48
CA GLU A 64 -0.51 7.61 12.92
C GLU A 64 -0.74 6.19 13.43
N SER A 65 0.23 5.62 14.18
CA SER A 65 0.06 4.33 14.83
C SER A 65 -0.52 4.49 16.23
N LYS A 66 -1.12 3.43 16.76
CA LYS A 66 -1.59 3.36 18.15
C LYS A 66 -0.47 3.56 19.16
N GLU A 67 0.76 3.19 18.80
CA GLU A 67 1.96 3.34 19.62
C GLU A 67 2.47 4.79 19.68
N GLY A 68 1.89 5.69 18.86
CA GLY A 68 2.26 7.10 18.79
C GLY A 68 3.33 7.42 17.74
N GLU A 69 3.69 6.45 16.89
CA GLU A 69 4.52 6.73 15.71
C GLU A 69 3.71 7.52 14.68
N VAL A 70 4.34 8.52 14.09
CA VAL A 70 3.68 9.40 13.12
C VAL A 70 4.60 9.66 11.94
N ILE A 71 4.07 9.53 10.74
CA ILE A 71 4.70 10.02 9.51
C ILE A 71 3.73 10.90 8.75
N SER A 72 4.20 12.05 8.29
CA SER A 72 3.43 12.93 7.42
C SER A 72 4.31 13.33 6.23
N VAL A 73 3.77 13.16 5.03
CA VAL A 73 4.42 13.59 3.80
C VAL A 73 3.46 14.47 3.00
N GLU A 74 4.00 15.49 2.36
CA GLU A 74 3.24 16.43 1.54
C GLU A 74 3.94 16.66 0.20
N ARG A 75 3.16 16.82 -0.85
CA ARG A 75 3.64 17.13 -2.19
C ARG A 75 3.72 18.66 -2.36
N GLY A 76 4.92 19.17 -2.56
CA GLY A 76 5.19 20.55 -2.93
C GLY A 76 5.65 20.70 -4.37
N ASP A 77 6.12 21.89 -4.73
CA ASP A 77 6.60 22.22 -6.08
C ASP A 77 7.86 21.40 -6.48
N GLU A 78 8.68 21.04 -5.50
CA GLU A 78 9.93 20.27 -5.71
C GLU A 78 9.75 18.76 -5.49
N GLY A 79 8.50 18.29 -5.34
CA GLY A 79 8.16 16.89 -5.06
C GLY A 79 7.74 16.65 -3.62
N TRP A 80 7.85 15.40 -3.18
CA TRP A 80 7.44 15.00 -1.84
C TRP A 80 8.43 15.44 -0.76
N ARG A 81 7.89 15.86 0.38
CA ARG A 81 8.63 16.23 1.58
C ARG A 81 8.03 15.54 2.80
N VAL A 82 8.87 15.11 3.71
CA VAL A 82 8.45 14.70 5.05
C VAL A 82 8.20 15.97 5.87
N THR A 83 7.02 16.06 6.49
CA THR A 83 6.65 17.19 7.37
C THR A 83 6.60 16.78 8.85
N ARG A 84 6.45 15.48 9.13
CA ARG A 84 6.56 14.89 10.46
C ARG A 84 7.26 13.53 10.40
N PRO A 85 8.03 13.13 11.43
CA PRO A 85 8.29 13.84 12.70
C PRO A 85 9.25 15.04 12.57
N VAL A 86 10.06 15.09 11.51
CA VAL A 86 11.04 16.14 11.24
C VAL A 86 10.97 16.51 9.76
N GLU A 87 10.99 17.80 9.46
CA GLU A 87 11.00 18.27 8.07
C GLU A 87 12.28 17.81 7.34
N ALA A 88 12.10 17.14 6.21
CA ALA A 88 13.18 16.68 5.34
C ALA A 88 12.68 16.50 3.90
N SER A 89 13.59 16.47 2.94
CA SER A 89 13.27 15.97 1.61
C SER A 89 12.92 14.48 1.71
N ALA A 90 11.89 14.07 0.98
CA ALA A 90 11.48 12.67 0.96
C ALA A 90 12.12 11.91 -0.20
N ASP A 91 12.34 10.62 -0.02
CA ASP A 91 12.58 9.71 -1.14
C ASP A 91 11.29 9.62 -1.98
N GLN A 92 11.37 10.11 -3.21
CA GLN A 92 10.21 10.24 -4.08
C GLN A 92 9.62 8.88 -4.46
N GLY A 93 10.45 7.86 -4.66
CA GLY A 93 10.03 6.53 -5.10
C GLY A 93 9.04 5.85 -4.14
N PRO A 94 9.41 5.61 -2.89
CA PRO A 94 8.52 5.00 -1.89
C PRO A 94 7.24 5.82 -1.64
N VAL A 95 7.35 7.16 -1.58
CA VAL A 95 6.18 8.01 -1.31
C VAL A 95 5.21 8.03 -2.49
N GLU A 96 5.72 8.10 -3.73
CA GLU A 96 4.87 8.02 -4.91
C GLU A 96 4.18 6.66 -5.04
N ALA A 97 4.91 5.58 -4.71
CA ALA A 97 4.34 4.24 -4.67
C ALA A 97 3.19 4.15 -3.64
N ALA A 98 3.40 4.67 -2.44
CA ALA A 98 2.37 4.70 -1.39
C ALA A 98 1.16 5.55 -1.80
N ALA A 99 1.37 6.72 -2.40
CA ALA A 99 0.32 7.59 -2.92
C ALA A 99 -0.51 6.88 -4.01
N SER A 100 0.15 6.17 -4.91
CA SER A 100 -0.48 5.38 -5.97
C SER A 100 -1.27 4.19 -5.41
N GLN A 101 -0.70 3.47 -4.45
CA GLN A 101 -1.33 2.31 -3.82
C GLN A 101 -2.51 2.70 -2.92
N SER A 102 -2.50 3.88 -2.32
CA SER A 102 -3.61 4.34 -1.49
C SER A 102 -4.92 4.40 -2.26
N THR A 103 -4.90 4.86 -3.51
CA THR A 103 -6.08 4.92 -4.39
C THR A 103 -6.45 3.57 -5.01
N ALA A 104 -5.62 2.55 -4.86
CA ALA A 104 -5.86 1.17 -5.27
C ALA A 104 -6.33 0.25 -4.13
N LEU A 105 -6.46 0.77 -2.89
CA LEU A 105 -6.99 0.02 -1.76
C LEU A 105 -8.45 -0.33 -1.98
N SER A 106 -8.72 -1.58 -2.39
CA SER A 106 -10.07 -2.04 -2.65
C SER A 106 -10.80 -2.43 -1.37
N ILE A 107 -12.07 -2.12 -1.33
CA ILE A 107 -13.01 -2.63 -0.33
C ILE A 107 -13.48 -4.00 -0.81
N LEU A 108 -13.25 -5.02 0.01
CA LEU A 108 -13.64 -6.40 -0.25
C LEU A 108 -15.07 -6.69 0.20
N ASP A 109 -15.48 -6.09 1.32
CA ASP A 109 -16.80 -6.33 1.90
C ASP A 109 -17.20 -5.18 2.84
N HIS A 110 -18.52 -5.05 3.05
CA HIS A 110 -19.14 -4.15 4.01
C HIS A 110 -19.80 -5.00 5.10
N LEU A 111 -19.42 -4.78 6.35
CA LEU A 111 -19.86 -5.60 7.46
C LEU A 111 -20.77 -4.81 8.41
N ASP A 112 -21.87 -5.44 8.82
CA ASP A 112 -22.75 -4.94 9.89
C ASP A 112 -22.36 -5.62 11.22
N ILE A 113 -21.18 -5.24 11.74
CA ILE A 113 -20.66 -5.75 13.01
C ILE A 113 -20.28 -4.58 13.92
N ASP A 114 -20.15 -4.88 15.22
CA ASP A 114 -19.66 -3.91 16.19
C ASP A 114 -18.20 -3.52 15.87
N PRO A 115 -17.88 -2.22 15.72
CA PRO A 115 -16.50 -1.75 15.54
C PRO A 115 -15.52 -2.26 16.60
N ALA A 116 -15.98 -2.52 17.83
CA ALA A 116 -15.16 -3.13 18.88
C ALA A 116 -14.64 -4.52 18.50
N ALA A 117 -15.48 -5.32 17.83
CA ALA A 117 -15.11 -6.66 17.37
C ALA A 117 -14.10 -6.66 16.21
N ALA A 118 -13.95 -5.52 15.55
CA ALA A 118 -13.01 -5.27 14.46
C ALA A 118 -11.73 -4.54 14.91
N GLY A 119 -11.55 -4.28 16.21
CA GLY A 119 -10.43 -3.51 16.73
C GLY A 119 -10.49 -2.01 16.46
N LEU A 120 -11.64 -1.48 16.01
CA LEU A 120 -11.82 -0.10 15.58
C LEU A 120 -12.19 0.88 16.71
N GLU A 121 -12.39 0.42 17.94
CA GLU A 121 -12.47 1.33 19.11
C GLU A 121 -11.09 1.91 19.47
N SER A 122 -10.03 1.19 19.14
CA SER A 122 -8.66 1.61 19.34
C SER A 122 -7.84 1.14 18.13
N PRO A 123 -7.99 1.82 16.98
CA PRO A 123 -7.43 1.38 15.71
C PRO A 123 -5.91 1.26 15.79
N ALA A 124 -5.36 0.25 15.12
CA ALA A 124 -3.91 0.04 15.02
C ALA A 124 -3.25 1.20 14.29
N TYR A 125 -3.91 1.72 13.26
CA TYR A 125 -3.45 2.87 12.48
C TYR A 125 -4.60 3.79 12.11
N THR A 126 -4.30 5.08 12.01
CA THR A 126 -5.18 6.10 11.40
C THR A 126 -4.45 6.69 10.20
N ILE A 127 -5.07 6.60 9.03
CA ILE A 127 -4.50 7.07 7.76
C ILE A 127 -5.36 8.20 7.23
N THR A 128 -4.76 9.34 6.97
CA THR A 128 -5.42 10.51 6.40
C THR A 128 -4.78 10.85 5.06
N ILE A 129 -5.58 10.89 4.00
CA ILE A 129 -5.16 11.18 2.63
C ILE A 129 -5.82 12.47 2.15
N GLY A 130 -5.01 13.41 1.68
CA GLY A 130 -5.48 14.65 1.04
C GLY A 130 -5.27 14.63 -0.47
N PHE A 131 -6.22 15.20 -1.19
CA PHE A 131 -6.28 15.21 -2.65
C PHE A 131 -6.21 16.63 -3.23
N THR A 132 -5.86 16.72 -4.51
CA THR A 132 -5.83 18.01 -5.25
C THR A 132 -7.19 18.68 -5.36
N SER A 133 -8.30 17.95 -5.20
CA SER A 133 -9.66 18.53 -5.06
C SER A 133 -9.85 19.37 -3.80
N GLY A 134 -8.92 19.26 -2.84
CA GLY A 134 -9.03 19.84 -1.50
C GLY A 134 -9.80 18.96 -0.52
N LYS A 135 -10.28 17.79 -0.94
CA LYS A 135 -10.90 16.81 -0.03
C LYS A 135 -9.85 16.04 0.74
N VAL A 136 -10.23 15.65 1.93
CA VAL A 136 -9.43 14.84 2.84
C VAL A 136 -10.29 13.67 3.31
N PHE A 137 -9.75 12.47 3.30
CA PHE A 137 -10.41 11.26 3.80
C PHE A 137 -9.57 10.63 4.89
N THR A 138 -10.23 10.14 5.93
CA THR A 138 -9.59 9.45 7.04
C THR A 138 -10.10 8.02 7.11
N ALA A 139 -9.16 7.08 7.22
CA ALA A 139 -9.44 5.68 7.44
C ALA A 139 -8.79 5.21 8.74
N GLU A 140 -9.57 4.56 9.58
CA GLU A 140 -9.11 3.85 10.76
C GLU A 140 -8.93 2.39 10.40
N ILE A 141 -7.78 1.82 10.74
CA ILE A 141 -7.42 0.43 10.45
C ILE A 141 -7.38 -0.33 11.77
N GLY A 142 -8.21 -1.35 11.87
CA GLY A 142 -8.33 -2.24 13.02
C GLY A 142 -7.49 -3.52 12.87
N ASP A 143 -8.06 -4.63 13.34
CA ASP A 143 -7.40 -5.93 13.34
C ASP A 143 -7.36 -6.57 11.94
N GLU A 144 -6.41 -7.49 11.73
CA GLU A 144 -6.39 -8.37 10.57
C GLU A 144 -7.58 -9.34 10.63
N THR A 145 -8.16 -9.65 9.46
CA THR A 145 -9.26 -10.64 9.39
C THR A 145 -8.78 -12.03 9.80
N PRO A 146 -9.63 -12.88 10.41
CA PRO A 146 -9.22 -14.21 10.90
C PRO A 146 -8.62 -15.14 9.85
N ILE A 147 -8.93 -14.93 8.59
CA ILE A 147 -8.40 -15.73 7.46
C ILE A 147 -7.22 -15.06 6.76
N GLY A 148 -6.78 -13.90 7.25
CA GLY A 148 -5.63 -13.16 6.70
C GLY A 148 -5.88 -12.56 5.32
N SER A 149 -7.14 -12.41 4.90
CA SER A 149 -7.49 -11.86 3.58
C SER A 149 -7.36 -10.33 3.47
N GLY A 150 -7.34 -9.63 4.61
CA GLY A 150 -7.32 -8.18 4.67
C GLY A 150 -7.39 -7.66 6.10
N TYR A 151 -7.69 -6.38 6.22
CA TYR A 151 -7.87 -5.70 7.50
C TYR A 151 -9.28 -5.14 7.63
N TYR A 152 -9.78 -5.09 8.86
CA TYR A 152 -10.95 -4.30 9.15
C TYR A 152 -10.60 -2.82 9.09
N ALA A 153 -11.48 -2.04 8.49
CA ALA A 153 -11.29 -0.61 8.36
C ALA A 153 -12.60 0.15 8.57
N ARG A 154 -12.50 1.44 8.82
CA ARG A 154 -13.62 2.36 8.87
C ARG A 154 -13.21 3.68 8.22
N LYS A 155 -13.99 4.14 7.24
CA LYS A 155 -13.74 5.39 6.53
C LYS A 155 -14.64 6.49 7.10
N ASP A 156 -14.06 7.62 7.46
CA ASP A 156 -14.76 8.85 7.90
C ASP A 156 -15.83 8.58 8.99
N GLY A 157 -15.58 7.62 9.89
CA GLY A 157 -16.53 7.24 10.95
C GLY A 157 -17.73 6.44 10.47
N GLY A 158 -17.71 5.90 9.25
CA GLY A 158 -18.79 5.09 8.67
C GLY A 158 -18.89 3.67 9.23
N GLY A 159 -19.45 2.74 8.44
CA GLY A 159 -19.55 1.32 8.78
C GLY A 159 -18.21 0.58 8.73
N VAL A 160 -18.20 -0.64 9.25
CA VAL A 160 -17.05 -1.53 9.19
C VAL A 160 -16.87 -2.09 7.78
N LEU A 161 -15.66 -2.02 7.27
CA LEU A 161 -15.25 -2.48 5.95
C LEU A 161 -14.18 -3.56 6.09
N VAL A 162 -14.02 -4.39 5.08
CA VAL A 162 -12.83 -5.23 4.89
C VAL A 162 -12.08 -4.70 3.68
N ILE A 163 -10.80 -4.39 3.84
CA ILE A 163 -9.93 -3.87 2.79
C ILE A 163 -8.81 -4.84 2.45
N THR A 164 -8.28 -4.74 1.23
CA THR A 164 -7.13 -5.54 0.79
C THR A 164 -5.87 -5.23 1.59
N LYS A 165 -5.01 -6.24 1.75
CA LYS A 165 -3.75 -6.13 2.50
C LYS A 165 -2.66 -5.39 1.73
N ASP A 166 -2.48 -5.74 0.46
CA ASP A 166 -1.31 -5.34 -0.34
C ASP A 166 -1.13 -3.82 -0.45
N GLY A 167 -2.21 -3.06 -0.66
CA GLY A 167 -2.13 -1.60 -0.75
C GLY A 167 -1.83 -0.92 0.59
N LEU A 168 -2.27 -1.51 1.70
CA LEU A 168 -2.01 -1.00 3.04
C LEU A 168 -0.53 -1.14 3.41
N ASP A 169 0.11 -2.26 3.07
CA ASP A 169 1.53 -2.49 3.38
C ASP A 169 2.43 -1.41 2.78
N ALA A 170 2.12 -0.89 1.58
CA ALA A 170 2.87 0.18 0.97
C ALA A 170 2.78 1.50 1.75
N LEU A 171 1.61 1.80 2.32
CA LEU A 171 1.41 2.96 3.20
C LEU A 171 2.15 2.78 4.52
N LEU A 172 2.02 1.62 5.16
CA LEU A 172 2.67 1.33 6.43
C LEU A 172 4.19 1.29 6.32
N ASN A 173 4.73 0.94 5.15
CA ASN A 173 6.17 1.01 4.88
C ASN A 173 6.73 2.44 5.04
N LEU A 174 5.93 3.49 4.79
CA LEU A 174 6.37 4.87 5.06
C LEU A 174 6.61 5.11 6.55
N LEU A 175 5.82 4.47 7.42
CA LEU A 175 5.95 4.60 8.86
C LEU A 175 7.15 3.78 9.38
N TRP A 176 7.31 2.53 8.92
CA TRP A 176 8.37 1.63 9.37
C TRP A 176 9.75 1.98 8.82
N TYR A 177 9.81 2.49 7.59
CA TYR A 177 11.05 2.88 6.90
C TYR A 177 10.93 4.33 6.47
N SER A 178 11.14 5.24 7.43
CA SER A 178 10.98 6.69 7.17
C SER A 178 11.56 7.09 5.81
N PRO A 179 10.77 7.70 4.92
CA PRO A 179 11.22 8.12 3.59
C PRO A 179 12.10 9.38 3.63
N ALA A 180 12.44 9.89 4.82
CA ALA A 180 13.29 11.07 4.96
C ALA A 180 14.69 10.79 4.42
N LEU A 181 15.13 11.56 3.42
CA LEU A 181 16.50 11.51 2.96
C LEU A 181 17.45 12.03 4.05
N ALA A 182 18.54 11.32 4.29
CA ALA A 182 19.56 11.78 5.21
C ALA A 182 20.07 13.15 4.78
N THR A 183 19.79 14.17 5.56
CA THR A 183 20.40 15.47 5.37
C THR A 183 21.87 15.34 5.75
N ASN A 184 22.79 15.57 4.81
CA ASN A 184 24.22 15.74 5.10
C ASN A 184 24.40 17.06 5.88
N THR A 185 23.90 17.10 7.12
CA THR A 185 24.28 18.18 8.03
C THR A 185 25.73 17.95 8.38
N PRO A 186 26.67 18.84 7.97
CA PRO A 186 28.04 18.70 8.39
C PRO A 186 28.04 18.65 9.92
N PRO A 187 28.87 17.77 10.53
CA PRO A 187 28.96 17.70 11.98
C PRO A 187 29.19 19.12 12.51
N PRO A 188 28.57 19.50 13.64
CA PRO A 188 28.77 20.83 14.21
C PRO A 188 30.27 21.08 14.29
N SER A 189 30.72 22.16 13.62
CA SER A 189 32.12 22.56 13.62
C SER A 189 32.50 22.70 15.09
N GLU A 190 33.39 21.86 15.56
CA GLU A 190 33.87 21.93 16.93
C GLU A 190 34.38 23.36 17.15
N THR A 191 33.71 24.08 18.03
CA THR A 191 34.16 25.41 18.46
C THR A 191 35.58 25.22 18.97
N PRO A 192 36.61 25.91 18.38
CA PRO A 192 37.98 25.71 18.82
C PRO A 192 38.04 25.96 20.34
N THR A 193 38.40 24.93 21.06
CA THR A 193 38.69 25.00 22.49
C THR A 193 39.71 26.12 22.70
N PRO A 194 39.43 27.16 23.52
CA PRO A 194 40.40 28.21 23.74
C PRO A 194 41.71 27.60 24.26
N THR A 195 42.75 27.68 23.44
CA THR A 195 44.11 27.29 23.82
C THR A 195 44.49 28.13 25.04
N SER A 196 44.68 27.48 26.20
CA SER A 196 45.19 28.10 27.40
C SER A 196 46.57 28.68 27.07
N THR A 197 46.65 30.02 27.08
CA THR A 197 47.91 30.74 26.97
C THR A 197 48.83 30.27 28.09
N PRO A 198 50.09 29.87 27.81
CA PRO A 198 51.03 29.50 28.88
C PRO A 198 51.28 30.73 29.75
N SER A 199 51.03 30.58 31.07
CA SER A 199 51.37 31.60 32.07
C SER A 199 52.87 31.78 32.08
N GLU A 200 53.31 32.97 31.74
CA GLU A 200 54.71 33.39 31.75
C GLU A 200 55.24 33.26 33.17
N SER A 201 56.24 32.36 33.33
CA SER A 201 56.91 32.06 34.62
C SER A 201 57.72 33.29 35.01
N ALA A 202 57.34 33.93 36.13
CA ALA A 202 58.10 35.05 36.71
C ALA A 202 59.51 34.59 37.07
N THR A 203 60.54 35.27 36.51
CA THR A 203 61.93 35.16 36.86
C THR A 203 62.19 35.60 38.30
N PRO A 204 62.81 34.83 39.17
CA PRO A 204 63.15 35.30 40.49
C PRO A 204 64.27 36.34 40.47
N GLU A 205 63.99 37.49 41.07
CA GLU A 205 64.91 38.60 41.29
C GLU A 205 66.07 38.18 42.22
N ALA A 206 67.27 38.38 41.78
CA ALA A 206 68.48 38.04 42.52
C ALA A 206 68.68 39.05 43.67
N THR A 207 68.71 38.53 44.89
CA THR A 207 69.03 39.25 46.12
C THR A 207 70.53 39.61 46.14
N ALA A 208 70.83 40.90 46.13
CA ALA A 208 72.15 41.42 46.36
C ALA A 208 72.53 41.37 47.82
N THR A 209 73.67 40.71 48.15
CA THR A 209 74.29 40.69 49.44
C THR A 209 75.09 41.96 49.67
N PRO A 210 74.99 42.63 50.79
CA PRO A 210 75.93 43.68 51.17
C PRO A 210 77.13 43.09 51.86
N THR A 211 78.30 43.55 51.45
CA THR A 211 79.58 43.27 52.14
C THR A 211 80.06 44.52 52.91
N PRO A 212 80.85 44.38 54.01
CA PRO A 212 80.97 45.25 55.14
C PRO A 212 81.70 46.53 54.90
#